data_f759c5492f72917ec7c890b4368ee88a
#
_entry.id   f759c5492f72917ec7c890b4368ee88a
#
_cell.length_a   1.000
_cell.length_b   1.000
_cell.length_c   1.000
_cell.angle_alpha   90.00
_cell.angle_beta   90.00
_cell.angle_gamma   90.00
#
_symmetry.space_group_name_H-M   'P 1'
#
loop_
_entity.id
_entity.type
_entity.pdbx_description
1 polymer ?
#
loop_
_entity_poly.entity_id
_entity_poly.type
_entity_poly.pdbx_seq_one_letter_code
_entity_poly.pdbx_strand_id
1 'polypeptide(L)'
;MRIEVESLTEAGKPFAHTYRPEEIALDEEEHARLTGPATVQGSARRRGEEIRLRGKIGAEVEVSCDRCLAAVRLPLEVEFDTAFIPQAAEAVKTENVELLSADMGLAAYEDDAVDLDELVREQILLALPSRRLCREECKGLCPVCGADLNAGECACEPGGTDPRWSALADWKDKSRKS
;
A
#
# COMPACT_ATOMS: atom_id res chain seq x y z
N MET A 1 -6.46 3.59 -17.38
CA MET A 1 -6.63 2.64 -18.54
C MET A 1 -7.63 1.57 -18.16
N ARG A 2 -8.64 1.28 -19.01
CA ARG A 2 -9.62 0.22 -18.76
C ARG A 2 -9.39 -0.96 -19.69
N ILE A 3 -9.59 -2.17 -19.18
CA ILE A 3 -9.49 -3.42 -19.94
C ILE A 3 -10.90 -3.97 -20.10
N GLU A 4 -11.41 -3.92 -21.34
CA GLU A 4 -12.75 -4.40 -21.70
C GLU A 4 -12.83 -5.93 -21.59
N VAL A 5 -13.78 -6.44 -20.83
CA VAL A 5 -13.99 -7.88 -20.56
C VAL A 5 -14.31 -8.66 -21.83
N GLU A 6 -15.09 -8.07 -22.74
CA GLU A 6 -15.45 -8.70 -24.02
C GLU A 6 -14.23 -8.96 -24.91
N SER A 7 -13.15 -8.18 -24.75
CA SER A 7 -11.93 -8.32 -25.54
C SER A 7 -11.02 -9.45 -25.04
N LEU A 8 -11.34 -10.06 -23.90
CA LEU A 8 -10.53 -11.09 -23.24
C LEU A 8 -10.98 -12.50 -23.63
N THR A 9 -9.98 -13.39 -23.73
CA THR A 9 -10.17 -14.80 -24.04
C THR A 9 -9.40 -15.65 -23.02
N GLU A 10 -9.63 -16.97 -23.04
CA GLU A 10 -8.87 -17.91 -22.21
C GLU A 10 -7.37 -17.97 -22.59
N ALA A 11 -7.04 -17.70 -23.85
CA ALA A 11 -5.66 -17.68 -24.32
C ALA A 11 -4.82 -16.58 -23.65
N GLY A 12 -5.48 -15.52 -23.16
CA GLY A 12 -4.86 -14.36 -22.54
C GLY A 12 -4.46 -13.29 -23.55
N LYS A 13 -4.61 -12.04 -23.16
CA LYS A 13 -4.25 -10.85 -23.92
C LYS A 13 -3.16 -10.10 -23.17
N PRO A 14 -2.00 -9.84 -23.77
CA PRO A 14 -0.97 -9.02 -23.15
C PRO A 14 -1.42 -7.57 -23.05
N PHE A 15 -0.99 -6.89 -22.02
CA PHE A 15 -1.13 -5.44 -21.85
C PHE A 15 0.16 -4.82 -21.35
N ALA A 16 0.39 -3.58 -21.72
CA ALA A 16 1.46 -2.75 -21.17
C ALA A 16 1.00 -1.29 -21.20
N HIS A 17 1.31 -0.55 -20.14
CA HIS A 17 1.04 0.86 -20.06
C HIS A 17 2.10 1.59 -19.23
N THR A 18 2.29 2.88 -19.50
CA THR A 18 3.18 3.73 -18.72
C THR A 18 2.40 4.95 -18.28
N TYR A 19 2.28 5.12 -16.98
CA TYR A 19 1.61 6.24 -16.35
C TYR A 19 2.59 7.37 -16.06
N ARG A 20 2.15 8.59 -16.28
CA ARG A 20 2.83 9.77 -15.74
C ARG A 20 2.48 9.95 -14.27
N PRO A 21 3.34 10.60 -13.47
CA PRO A 21 3.09 10.77 -12.04
C PRO A 21 1.74 11.39 -11.68
N GLU A 22 1.24 12.29 -12.52
CA GLU A 22 -0.03 12.97 -12.34
C GLU A 22 -1.27 12.14 -12.69
N GLU A 23 -1.10 11.00 -13.35
CA GLU A 23 -2.21 10.13 -13.79
C GLU A 23 -2.65 9.14 -12.70
N ILE A 24 -1.77 8.85 -11.74
CA ILE A 24 -2.08 8.02 -10.57
C ILE A 24 -1.79 8.84 -9.31
N ALA A 25 -2.86 9.35 -8.71
CA ALA A 25 -2.78 9.91 -7.37
C ALA A 25 -2.68 8.76 -6.36
N LEU A 26 -1.55 8.65 -5.67
CA LEU A 26 -1.41 7.75 -4.53
C LEU A 26 -2.23 8.28 -3.34
N ASP A 27 -1.76 8.22 -2.14
CA ASP A 27 -2.51 8.66 -0.97
C ASP A 27 -1.87 9.93 -0.37
N GLU A 28 -2.66 11.01 -0.25
CA GLU A 28 -2.20 12.25 0.39
C GLU A 28 -1.99 12.06 1.90
N GLU A 29 -2.80 11.22 2.55
CA GLU A 29 -2.68 10.92 3.98
C GLU A 29 -1.40 10.13 4.27
N GLU A 30 -1.02 9.21 3.39
CA GLU A 30 0.22 8.46 3.46
C GLU A 30 1.45 9.28 3.02
N HIS A 31 1.25 10.51 2.55
CA HIS A 31 2.30 11.35 1.97
C HIS A 31 3.13 10.63 0.90
N ALA A 32 2.46 9.77 0.12
CA ALA A 32 3.06 8.99 -0.94
C ALA A 32 2.79 9.63 -2.30
N ARG A 33 3.83 9.81 -3.11
CA ARG A 33 3.69 10.33 -4.47
C ARG A 33 4.65 9.66 -5.43
N LEU A 34 4.23 9.51 -6.68
CA LEU A 34 5.13 9.07 -7.75
C LEU A 34 6.15 10.19 -8.06
N THR A 35 7.41 9.84 -8.20
CA THR A 35 8.49 10.78 -8.59
C THR A 35 8.94 10.60 -10.03
N GLY A 36 8.50 9.52 -10.67
CA GLY A 36 8.77 9.20 -12.06
C GLY A 36 7.61 8.41 -12.67
N PRO A 37 7.70 8.02 -13.95
CA PRO A 37 6.69 7.22 -14.60
C PRO A 37 6.54 5.85 -13.92
N ALA A 38 5.30 5.40 -13.74
CA ALA A 38 5.00 4.03 -13.32
C ALA A 38 4.70 3.17 -14.56
N THR A 39 5.34 2.01 -14.65
CA THR A 39 5.14 1.07 -15.75
C THR A 39 4.40 -0.15 -15.27
N VAL A 40 3.43 -0.62 -16.05
CA VAL A 40 2.75 -1.89 -15.82
C VAL A 40 2.79 -2.73 -17.07
N GLN A 41 3.05 -4.01 -16.92
CA GLN A 41 3.00 -4.98 -18.01
C GLN A 41 2.52 -6.32 -17.51
N GLY A 42 1.73 -7.01 -18.32
CA GLY A 42 1.17 -8.29 -17.89
C GLY A 42 0.29 -8.94 -18.93
N SER A 43 -0.55 -9.85 -18.46
CA SER A 43 -1.56 -10.54 -19.25
C SER A 43 -2.89 -10.61 -18.51
N ALA A 44 -3.98 -10.39 -19.23
CA ALA A 44 -5.34 -10.53 -18.76
C ALA A 44 -5.98 -11.75 -19.41
N ARG A 45 -6.62 -12.61 -18.61
CA ARG A 45 -7.33 -13.82 -19.07
C ARG A 45 -8.74 -13.84 -18.53
N ARG A 46 -9.68 -14.36 -19.33
CA ARG A 46 -11.05 -14.56 -18.91
C ARG A 46 -11.35 -16.05 -18.82
N ARG A 47 -11.95 -16.47 -17.71
CA ARG A 47 -12.46 -17.84 -17.54
C ARG A 47 -13.87 -17.77 -16.96
N GLY A 48 -14.87 -17.90 -17.82
CA GLY A 48 -16.26 -17.65 -17.44
C GLY A 48 -16.48 -16.18 -17.08
N GLU A 49 -16.88 -15.93 -15.84
CA GLU A 49 -17.06 -14.57 -15.30
C GLU A 49 -15.80 -14.04 -14.58
N GLU A 50 -14.85 -14.91 -14.26
CA GLU A 50 -13.59 -14.53 -13.62
C GLU A 50 -12.60 -13.95 -14.64
N ILE A 51 -12.08 -12.78 -14.30
CA ILE A 51 -10.97 -12.14 -15.03
C ILE A 51 -9.73 -12.21 -14.16
N ARG A 52 -8.63 -12.74 -14.68
CA ARG A 52 -7.37 -12.81 -13.95
C ARG A 52 -6.30 -11.99 -14.63
N LEU A 53 -5.75 -11.04 -13.88
CA LEU A 53 -4.65 -10.18 -14.31
C LEU A 53 -3.39 -10.60 -13.57
N ARG A 54 -2.33 -10.86 -14.34
CA ARG A 54 -1.00 -11.14 -13.81
C ARG A 54 0.00 -10.22 -14.47
N GLY A 55 0.91 -9.68 -13.69
CA GLY A 55 1.91 -8.79 -14.26
C GLY A 55 2.90 -8.27 -13.24
N LYS A 56 3.61 -7.24 -13.70
CA LYS A 56 4.61 -6.52 -12.91
C LYS A 56 4.38 -5.02 -13.02
N ILE A 57 4.63 -4.34 -11.93
CA ILE A 57 4.61 -2.88 -11.86
C ILE A 57 6.00 -2.43 -11.42
N GLY A 58 6.57 -1.46 -12.14
CA GLY A 58 7.78 -0.75 -11.75
C GLY A 58 7.44 0.71 -11.49
N ALA A 59 7.80 1.24 -10.33
CA ALA A 59 7.53 2.63 -9.96
C ALA A 59 8.62 3.17 -9.03
N GLU A 60 8.80 4.50 -9.01
CA GLU A 60 9.58 5.20 -8.00
C GLU A 60 8.63 6.09 -7.20
N VAL A 61 8.58 5.83 -5.89
CA VAL A 61 7.67 6.52 -4.96
C VAL A 61 8.48 7.31 -3.94
N GLU A 62 8.07 8.55 -3.68
CA GLU A 62 8.56 9.34 -2.56
C GLU A 62 7.54 9.29 -1.42
N VAL A 63 8.04 8.95 -0.23
CA VAL A 63 7.25 8.88 1.00
C VAL A 63 7.94 9.67 2.11
N SER A 64 7.23 10.01 3.17
CA SER A 64 7.84 10.63 4.35
C SER A 64 8.47 9.59 5.27
N CYS A 65 9.61 9.93 5.85
CA CYS A 65 10.21 9.14 6.92
C CYS A 65 9.31 9.15 8.17
N ASP A 66 8.99 7.99 8.72
CA ASP A 66 8.10 7.85 9.88
C ASP A 66 8.65 8.48 11.17
N ARG A 67 9.93 8.86 11.19
CA ARG A 67 10.56 9.48 12.38
C ARG A 67 10.84 10.96 12.23
N CYS A 68 11.36 11.40 11.07
CA CYS A 68 11.81 12.78 10.90
C CYS A 68 11.12 13.52 9.75
N LEU A 69 10.16 12.90 9.08
CA LEU A 69 9.37 13.42 7.97
C LEU A 69 10.18 13.82 6.72
N ALA A 70 11.47 13.53 6.71
CA ALA A 70 12.29 13.76 5.52
C ALA A 70 11.81 12.86 4.37
N ALA A 71 11.88 13.38 3.14
CA ALA A 71 11.50 12.63 1.94
C ALA A 71 12.44 11.43 1.73
N VAL A 72 11.85 10.27 1.43
CA VAL A 72 12.54 9.01 1.14
C VAL A 72 12.05 8.49 -0.20
N ARG A 73 12.96 8.20 -1.12
CA ARG A 73 12.64 7.61 -2.42
C ARG A 73 12.83 6.11 -2.39
N LEU A 74 11.81 5.41 -2.83
CA LEU A 74 11.72 3.95 -2.82
C LEU A 74 11.48 3.47 -4.26
N PRO A 75 12.43 2.75 -4.86
CA PRO A 75 12.15 2.00 -6.08
C PRO A 75 11.29 0.79 -5.72
N LEU A 76 10.18 0.60 -6.44
CA LEU A 76 9.26 -0.51 -6.25
C LEU A 76 9.21 -1.36 -7.51
N GLU A 77 9.36 -2.66 -7.32
CA GLU A 77 9.05 -3.68 -8.31
C GLU A 77 8.03 -4.65 -7.70
N VAL A 78 6.82 -4.63 -8.21
CA VAL A 78 5.69 -5.37 -7.66
C VAL A 78 5.22 -6.40 -8.66
N GLU A 79 5.16 -7.66 -8.27
CA GLU A 79 4.46 -8.70 -9.02
C GLU A 79 3.04 -8.85 -8.46
N PHE A 80 2.06 -8.92 -9.34
CA PHE A 80 0.66 -9.09 -8.94
C PHE A 80 -0.02 -10.24 -9.68
N ASP A 81 -0.99 -10.84 -9.01
CA ASP A 81 -1.87 -11.89 -9.52
C ASP A 81 -3.23 -11.70 -8.87
N THR A 82 -4.11 -10.94 -9.54
CA THR A 82 -5.41 -10.54 -9.00
C THR A 82 -6.52 -11.11 -9.86
N ALA A 83 -7.53 -11.68 -9.22
CA ALA A 83 -8.75 -12.16 -9.85
C ALA A 83 -9.89 -11.17 -9.61
N PHE A 84 -10.67 -10.92 -10.64
CA PHE A 84 -11.82 -10.02 -10.63
C PHE A 84 -13.09 -10.78 -10.97
N ILE A 85 -14.19 -10.45 -10.29
CA ILE A 85 -15.53 -10.97 -10.55
C ILE A 85 -16.51 -9.82 -10.78
N PRO A 86 -17.64 -10.01 -11.48
CA PRO A 86 -18.66 -8.97 -11.60
C PRO A 86 -19.17 -8.54 -10.22
N GLN A 87 -19.34 -7.25 -9.99
CA GLN A 87 -19.87 -6.71 -8.72
C GLN A 87 -21.23 -7.31 -8.35
N ALA A 88 -22.09 -7.62 -9.32
CA ALA A 88 -23.36 -8.30 -9.08
C ALA A 88 -23.18 -9.69 -8.47
N ALA A 89 -22.09 -10.40 -8.79
CA ALA A 89 -21.76 -11.71 -8.20
C ALA A 89 -21.23 -11.58 -6.77
N GLU A 90 -20.57 -10.47 -6.43
CA GLU A 90 -20.11 -10.16 -5.07
C GLU A 90 -21.29 -9.86 -4.14
N ALA A 91 -22.28 -9.09 -4.58
CA ALA A 91 -23.46 -8.74 -3.81
C ALA A 91 -24.28 -9.96 -3.36
N VAL A 92 -24.29 -11.03 -4.16
CA VAL A 92 -24.98 -12.29 -3.80
C VAL A 92 -24.27 -13.05 -2.69
N LYS A 93 -22.97 -12.85 -2.50
CA LYS A 93 -22.17 -13.50 -1.43
C LYS A 93 -22.29 -12.82 -0.07
N THR A 94 -22.88 -11.62 0.03
CA THR A 94 -22.87 -10.81 1.28
C THR A 94 -23.91 -11.22 2.32
N GLU A 95 -24.89 -12.06 2.01
CA GLU A 95 -25.86 -12.56 3.00
C GLU A 95 -25.47 -13.95 3.52
N ASN A 96 -24.75 -13.99 4.65
CA ASN A 96 -24.44 -15.20 5.43
C ASN A 96 -23.54 -16.26 4.75
N VAL A 97 -22.53 -15.85 4.00
CA VAL A 97 -21.53 -16.76 3.43
C VAL A 97 -20.25 -16.73 4.24
N GLU A 98 -19.79 -17.89 4.69
CA GLU A 98 -18.43 -18.05 5.21
C GLU A 98 -17.43 -17.79 4.06
N LEU A 99 -16.60 -16.74 4.22
CA LEU A 99 -15.53 -16.45 3.26
C LEU A 99 -14.47 -17.55 3.32
N LEU A 100 -14.25 -18.22 2.22
CA LEU A 100 -13.13 -19.15 2.07
C LEU A 100 -11.85 -18.35 1.79
N SER A 101 -10.69 -18.94 2.10
CA SER A 101 -9.39 -18.33 1.82
C SER A 101 -9.20 -17.96 0.33
N ALA A 102 -9.87 -18.66 -0.58
CA ALA A 102 -9.88 -18.38 -2.00
C ALA A 102 -10.65 -17.10 -2.37
N ASP A 103 -11.60 -16.67 -1.53
CA ASP A 103 -12.44 -15.48 -1.77
C ASP A 103 -11.72 -14.18 -1.34
N MET A 104 -10.68 -14.27 -0.50
CA MET A 104 -9.96 -13.11 0.02
C MET A 104 -9.09 -12.37 -1.02
N GLY A 105 -8.87 -12.97 -2.18
CA GLY A 105 -8.08 -12.38 -3.26
C GLY A 105 -8.93 -11.96 -4.47
N LEU A 106 -10.25 -11.84 -4.31
CA LEU A 106 -11.16 -11.44 -5.38
C LEU A 106 -11.44 -9.95 -5.27
N ALA A 107 -11.27 -9.23 -6.37
CA ALA A 107 -11.72 -7.86 -6.55
C ALA A 107 -13.00 -7.84 -7.41
N ALA A 108 -13.79 -6.78 -7.31
CA ALA A 108 -14.96 -6.60 -8.16
C ALA A 108 -14.63 -5.75 -9.38
N TYR A 109 -15.32 -6.00 -10.49
CA TYR A 109 -15.33 -5.09 -11.64
C TYR A 109 -16.75 -4.66 -11.98
N GLU A 110 -16.86 -3.44 -12.53
CA GLU A 110 -18.11 -2.82 -12.97
C GLU A 110 -18.05 -2.50 -14.48
N ASP A 111 -19.23 -2.23 -15.08
CA ASP A 111 -19.35 -1.76 -16.47
C ASP A 111 -18.60 -2.61 -17.51
N ASP A 112 -18.54 -3.94 -17.29
CA ASP A 112 -17.83 -4.88 -18.15
C ASP A 112 -16.36 -4.50 -18.45
N ALA A 113 -15.71 -3.82 -17.52
CA ALA A 113 -14.33 -3.40 -17.64
C ALA A 113 -13.59 -3.50 -16.30
N VAL A 114 -12.31 -3.89 -16.35
CA VAL A 114 -11.40 -3.83 -15.21
C VAL A 114 -10.63 -2.51 -15.27
N ASP A 115 -10.66 -1.75 -14.17
CA ASP A 115 -9.89 -0.52 -14.04
C ASP A 115 -8.44 -0.83 -13.64
N LEU A 116 -7.52 -0.63 -14.59
CA LEU A 116 -6.10 -0.89 -14.39
C LEU A 116 -5.45 0.22 -13.54
N ASP A 117 -5.99 1.43 -13.56
CA ASP A 117 -5.44 2.58 -12.83
C ASP A 117 -5.60 2.34 -11.32
N GLU A 118 -6.79 1.85 -10.92
CA GLU A 118 -7.08 1.48 -9.53
C GLU A 118 -6.23 0.31 -9.08
N LEU A 119 -6.12 -0.76 -9.89
CA LEU A 119 -5.26 -1.89 -9.59
C LEU A 119 -3.81 -1.47 -9.37
N VAL A 120 -3.25 -0.65 -10.28
CA VAL A 120 -1.86 -0.19 -10.16
C VAL A 120 -1.66 0.66 -8.92
N ARG A 121 -2.60 1.57 -8.63
CA ARG A 121 -2.58 2.40 -7.42
C ARG A 121 -2.57 1.53 -6.16
N GLU A 122 -3.50 0.57 -6.06
CA GLU A 122 -3.62 -0.34 -4.92
C GLU A 122 -2.34 -1.16 -4.72
N GLN A 123 -1.81 -1.76 -5.78
CA GLN A 123 -0.62 -2.60 -5.70
C GLN A 123 0.63 -1.81 -5.30
N ILE A 124 0.76 -0.55 -5.73
CA ILE A 124 1.85 0.33 -5.28
C ILE A 124 1.70 0.62 -3.79
N LEU A 125 0.51 0.97 -3.30
CA LEU A 125 0.27 1.26 -1.89
C LEU A 125 0.52 0.03 -1.00
N LEU A 126 0.07 -1.14 -1.41
CA LEU A 126 0.31 -2.40 -0.69
C LEU A 126 1.79 -2.81 -0.64
N ALA A 127 2.58 -2.40 -1.63
CA ALA A 127 4.01 -2.68 -1.69
C ALA A 127 4.86 -1.71 -0.85
N LEU A 128 4.30 -0.62 -0.35
CA LEU A 128 5.02 0.27 0.54
C LEU A 128 5.39 -0.46 1.83
N PRO A 129 6.65 -0.33 2.29
CA PRO A 129 7.04 -0.95 3.55
C PRO A 129 6.28 -0.30 4.71
N SER A 130 5.85 -1.12 5.68
CA SER A 130 5.16 -0.65 6.89
C SER A 130 6.03 0.24 7.79
N ARG A 131 7.33 0.29 7.54
CA ARG A 131 8.28 1.17 8.22
C ARG A 131 9.17 1.87 7.19
N ARG A 132 8.99 3.17 7.08
CA ARG A 132 9.68 4.02 6.11
C ARG A 132 10.69 4.91 6.83
N LEU A 133 11.97 4.64 6.70
CA LEU A 133 13.02 5.40 7.36
C LEU A 133 14.00 5.96 6.33
N CYS A 134 14.41 7.22 6.50
CA CYS A 134 15.47 7.83 5.70
C CYS A 134 16.83 7.16 5.91
N ARG A 135 17.03 6.57 7.10
CA ARG A 135 18.18 5.74 7.49
C ARG A 135 17.81 4.92 8.73
N GLU A 136 18.42 3.78 8.90
CA GLU A 136 18.12 2.87 10.01
C GLU A 136 18.27 3.53 11.39
N GLU A 137 19.31 4.35 11.56
CA GLU A 137 19.64 5.07 12.78
C GLU A 137 18.97 6.45 12.88
N CYS A 138 17.88 6.70 12.14
CA CYS A 138 17.17 7.97 12.20
C CYS A 138 16.71 8.28 13.62
N LYS A 139 17.16 9.41 14.19
CA LYS A 139 16.79 9.85 15.53
C LYS A 139 15.39 10.48 15.62
N GLY A 140 14.83 10.89 14.48
CA GLY A 140 13.51 11.50 14.39
C GLY A 140 13.48 12.97 14.82
N LEU A 141 12.24 13.42 15.08
CA LEU A 141 11.98 14.77 15.61
C LEU A 141 11.86 14.72 17.14
N CYS A 142 12.23 15.80 17.81
CA CYS A 142 11.99 15.97 19.22
C CYS A 142 10.48 15.99 19.51
N PRO A 143 9.95 15.14 20.43
CA PRO A 143 8.52 15.12 20.72
C PRO A 143 8.00 16.37 21.43
N VAL A 144 8.89 17.25 21.92
CA VAL A 144 8.52 18.46 22.65
C VAL A 144 8.55 19.69 21.75
N CYS A 145 9.62 19.88 20.97
CA CYS A 145 9.81 21.11 20.16
C CYS A 145 9.82 20.87 18.65
N GLY A 146 9.76 19.59 18.16
CA GLY A 146 9.78 19.28 16.74
C GLY A 146 11.16 19.45 16.06
N ALA A 147 12.23 19.76 16.79
CA ALA A 147 13.56 19.89 16.19
C ALA A 147 14.05 18.55 15.63
N ASP A 148 14.73 18.58 14.48
CA ASP A 148 15.33 17.37 13.90
C ASP A 148 16.56 16.94 14.71
N LEU A 149 16.40 15.81 15.41
CA LEU A 149 17.46 15.24 16.24
C LEU A 149 18.60 14.62 15.44
N ASN A 150 18.43 14.49 14.12
CA ASN A 150 19.51 14.09 13.22
C ASN A 150 20.48 15.25 12.91
N ALA A 151 20.01 16.48 13.00
CA ALA A 151 20.81 17.68 12.75
C ALA A 151 21.55 18.16 14.01
N GLY A 152 21.03 17.82 15.21
CA GLY A 152 21.63 18.23 16.48
C GLY A 152 20.76 17.85 17.68
N GLU A 153 21.30 18.08 18.87
CA GLU A 153 20.56 17.86 20.12
C GLU A 153 19.76 19.13 20.46
N CYS A 154 18.56 18.95 21.00
CA CYS A 154 17.77 20.05 21.55
C CYS A 154 17.91 20.08 23.09
N ALA A 155 17.64 21.24 23.69
CA ALA A 155 17.69 21.43 25.15
C ALA A 155 16.41 21.00 25.89
N CYS A 156 15.50 20.31 25.20
CA CYS A 156 14.25 19.84 25.81
C CYS A 156 14.51 18.65 26.73
N GLU A 157 13.97 18.68 27.91
CA GLU A 157 13.93 17.51 28.78
C GLU A 157 12.89 16.50 28.23
N PRO A 158 13.22 15.19 28.19
CA PRO A 158 12.24 14.17 27.83
C PRO A 158 11.03 14.28 28.75
N GLY A 159 9.85 14.42 28.16
CA GLY A 159 8.58 14.47 28.90
C GLY A 159 8.45 13.27 29.83
N GLY A 160 7.94 13.48 31.05
CA GLY A 160 7.68 12.41 32.00
C GLY A 160 6.67 11.39 31.44
N THR A 161 6.67 10.20 31.99
CA THR A 161 5.69 9.17 31.62
C THR A 161 4.26 9.67 31.88
N ASP A 162 3.37 9.56 30.90
CA ASP A 162 1.96 9.92 31.07
C ASP A 162 1.38 9.17 32.28
N PRO A 163 0.76 9.86 33.23
CA PRO A 163 0.21 9.27 34.46
C PRO A 163 -0.77 8.11 34.22
N ARG A 164 -1.45 8.10 33.07
CA ARG A 164 -2.36 7.01 32.66
C ARG A 164 -1.66 5.66 32.49
N TRP A 165 -0.36 5.67 32.23
CA TRP A 165 0.47 4.47 32.05
C TRP A 165 1.27 4.08 33.29
N SER A 166 1.07 4.75 34.46
CA SER A 166 1.81 4.47 35.68
C SER A 166 1.70 3.00 36.13
N ALA A 167 0.54 2.38 36.00
CA ALA A 167 0.32 0.98 36.30
C ALA A 167 1.22 0.01 35.50
N LEU A 168 1.59 0.37 34.24
CA LEU A 168 2.51 -0.44 33.44
C LEU A 168 3.96 -0.34 33.92
N ALA A 169 4.37 0.78 34.51
CA ALA A 169 5.68 0.92 35.12
C ALA A 169 5.85 -0.07 36.31
N ASP A 170 4.84 -0.15 37.17
CA ASP A 170 4.82 -1.09 38.30
C ASP A 170 4.84 -2.56 37.87
N TRP A 171 4.15 -2.87 36.77
CA TRP A 171 4.14 -4.20 36.20
C TRP A 171 5.52 -4.59 35.63
N LYS A 172 6.18 -3.68 34.92
CA LYS A 172 7.53 -3.87 34.36
C LYS A 172 8.58 -4.13 35.46
N ASP A 173 8.48 -3.44 36.59
CA ASP A 173 9.39 -3.64 37.73
C ASP A 173 9.18 -4.99 38.43
N LYS A 174 7.94 -5.47 38.49
CA LYS A 174 7.61 -6.81 39.00
C LYS A 174 8.11 -7.93 38.10
N SER A 175 7.99 -7.81 36.80
CA SER A 175 8.43 -8.82 35.83
C SER A 175 9.95 -8.94 35.71
N ARG A 176 10.73 -7.91 36.12
CA ARG A 176 12.20 -7.96 36.19
C ARG A 176 12.76 -8.65 37.43
N LYS A 177 11.92 -8.89 38.44
CA LYS A 177 12.31 -9.49 39.72
C LYS A 177 11.92 -10.96 39.84
N SER A 178 11.26 -11.53 38.82
CA SER A 178 10.97 -12.96 38.68
C SER A 178 11.91 -13.61 37.68
#